data_74856f73085fbaa235bba3893e8eefe9
#
_entry.id   74856f73085fbaa235bba3893e8eefe9
#
_cell.length_a   1.000
_cell.length_b   1.000
_cell.length_c   1.000
_cell.angle_alpha   90.00
_cell.angle_beta   90.00
_cell.angle_gamma   90.00
#
_symmetry.space_group_name_H-M   'P 1'
#
loop_
_entity.id
_entity.type
_entity.pdbx_description
1 polymer ?
#
loop_
_entity_poly.entity_id
_entity_poly.type
_entity_poly.pdbx_seq_one_letter_code
_entity_poly.pdbx_strand_id
1 'polypeptide(L)'
;MESREFRDGELPLLLTLAQELRASAPGALSCDFGQIAFWSANLCHGEHRVRLWYDGDRLDGWGWVTRETELEWQVRPERPELLDEILDWAQPSEVLVRADHTDAIERLRAHGLTHDPGGAWMRVNARTLERTEEPAAPAGYHVRTVEEHDFGSRASAHRSAFSPSRFRDDVYACVRAAWPYRQDLDCVVEAPDGTIAAYALAWLDEANGVGELEPVGTHAAHQRRGLGRAVNLFALQRLQEEGATLALVACRGDDAYPIPRRLYESVGFREQHRMLPFRRA
;
A
#
# COMPACT_ATOMS: atom_id res chain seq x y z
N MET A 1 -1.71 28.85 8.84
CA MET A 1 -1.11 27.51 9.06
C MET A 1 0.28 27.51 8.46
N GLU A 2 1.23 26.79 9.04
CA GLU A 2 2.58 26.68 8.50
C GLU A 2 2.69 25.44 7.61
N SER A 3 3.31 25.57 6.43
CA SER A 3 3.59 24.42 5.57
C SER A 3 5.02 24.48 5.06
N ARG A 4 5.61 23.29 4.86
CA ARG A 4 6.96 23.17 4.34
C ARG A 4 7.16 21.90 3.53
N GLU A 5 8.18 21.91 2.71
CA GLU A 5 8.63 20.70 1.99
C GLU A 5 9.10 19.62 2.97
N PHE A 6 8.84 18.38 2.60
CA PHE A 6 9.32 17.17 3.28
C PHE A 6 10.85 17.09 3.17
N ARG A 7 11.49 16.54 4.20
CA ARG A 7 12.94 16.32 4.25
C ARG A 7 13.23 14.83 4.40
N ASP A 8 14.41 14.44 3.92
CA ASP A 8 14.88 13.06 4.09
C ASP A 8 14.84 12.66 5.58
N GLY A 9 14.36 11.44 5.84
CA GLY A 9 14.20 10.91 7.20
C GLY A 9 12.88 11.24 7.90
N GLU A 10 11.98 12.02 7.29
CA GLU A 10 10.68 12.41 7.90
C GLU A 10 9.53 11.43 7.58
N LEU A 11 9.79 10.33 6.89
CA LEU A 11 8.79 9.28 6.66
C LEU A 11 8.04 8.85 7.93
N PRO A 12 8.70 8.73 9.11
CA PRO A 12 8.01 8.42 10.35
C PRO A 12 6.86 9.38 10.70
N LEU A 13 6.93 10.65 10.30
CA LEU A 13 5.84 11.63 10.56
C LEU A 13 4.56 11.26 9.78
N LEU A 14 4.70 10.85 8.51
CA LEU A 14 3.57 10.44 7.67
C LEU A 14 2.91 9.17 8.24
N LEU A 15 3.75 8.21 8.63
CA LEU A 15 3.31 6.93 9.18
C LEU A 15 2.66 7.10 10.55
N THR A 16 3.21 7.98 11.41
CA THR A 16 2.61 8.29 12.73
C THR A 16 1.23 8.92 12.55
N LEU A 17 1.06 9.85 11.61
CA LEU A 17 -0.28 10.42 11.33
C LEU A 17 -1.26 9.34 10.88
N ALA A 18 -0.85 8.41 10.01
CA ALA A 18 -1.69 7.30 9.59
C ALA A 18 -2.07 6.38 10.77
N GLN A 19 -1.13 6.09 11.69
CA GLN A 19 -1.39 5.31 12.91
C GLN A 19 -2.38 5.99 13.84
N GLU A 20 -2.22 7.29 14.09
CA GLU A 20 -3.13 8.08 14.94
C GLU A 20 -4.55 8.11 14.35
N LEU A 21 -4.67 8.28 13.03
CA LEU A 21 -5.96 8.27 12.36
C LEU A 21 -6.58 6.87 12.30
N ARG A 22 -5.77 5.83 12.15
CA ARG A 22 -6.26 4.43 12.25
C ARG A 22 -6.92 4.19 13.60
N ALA A 23 -6.32 4.69 14.69
CA ALA A 23 -6.85 4.53 16.04
C ALA A 23 -8.12 5.36 16.30
N SER A 24 -8.19 6.60 15.80
CA SER A 24 -9.23 7.57 16.18
C SER A 24 -10.32 7.75 15.14
N ALA A 25 -9.99 7.71 13.86
CA ALA A 25 -10.88 8.03 12.75
C ALA A 25 -10.54 7.22 11.47
N PRO A 26 -10.65 5.88 11.49
CA PRO A 26 -10.22 5.03 10.36
C PRO A 26 -10.94 5.33 9.05
N GLY A 27 -12.12 5.95 9.12
CA GLY A 27 -12.86 6.45 7.94
C GLY A 27 -12.23 7.64 7.24
N ALA A 28 -11.34 8.38 7.92
CA ALA A 28 -10.63 9.53 7.37
C ALA A 28 -9.30 9.16 6.69
N LEU A 29 -8.88 7.89 6.73
CA LEU A 29 -7.67 7.44 6.06
C LEU A 29 -7.84 7.44 4.54
N SER A 30 -6.96 8.17 3.86
CA SER A 30 -6.82 8.16 2.41
C SER A 30 -5.71 7.22 1.95
N CYS A 31 -4.66 7.05 2.77
CA CYS A 31 -3.58 6.10 2.55
C CYS A 31 -3.36 5.26 3.79
N ASP A 32 -3.19 3.97 3.61
CA ASP A 32 -2.87 3.03 4.67
C ASP A 32 -1.36 3.00 4.98
N PHE A 33 -1.01 2.49 6.16
CA PHE A 33 0.36 2.48 6.69
C PHE A 33 1.36 1.78 5.76
N GLY A 34 1.03 0.59 5.26
CA GLY A 34 1.89 -0.19 4.39
C GLY A 34 2.04 0.43 3.00
N GLN A 35 0.99 1.04 2.47
CA GLN A 35 1.02 1.79 1.22
C GLN A 35 2.02 2.95 1.31
N ILE A 36 1.95 3.77 2.36
CA ILE A 36 2.90 4.88 2.61
C ILE A 36 4.33 4.32 2.72
N ALA A 37 4.52 3.25 3.50
CA ALA A 37 5.82 2.64 3.72
C ALA A 37 6.44 2.10 2.43
N PHE A 38 5.69 1.34 1.62
CA PHE A 38 6.18 0.80 0.36
C PHE A 38 6.49 1.91 -0.67
N TRP A 39 5.60 2.89 -0.79
CA TRP A 39 5.75 3.94 -1.80
C TRP A 39 6.89 4.91 -1.47
N SER A 40 7.28 5.00 -0.17
CA SER A 40 8.44 5.79 0.25
C SER A 40 9.74 5.38 -0.43
N ALA A 41 9.87 4.13 -0.89
CA ALA A 41 11.01 3.70 -1.70
C ALA A 41 11.20 4.53 -2.98
N ASN A 42 10.11 5.08 -3.52
CA ASN A 42 10.19 5.97 -4.67
C ASN A 42 10.84 7.32 -4.33
N LEU A 43 10.80 7.76 -3.06
CA LEU A 43 11.47 8.99 -2.61
C LEU A 43 12.99 8.91 -2.78
N CYS A 44 13.58 7.71 -2.76
CA CYS A 44 15.02 7.51 -2.98
C CYS A 44 15.48 7.88 -4.41
N HIS A 45 14.55 8.03 -5.36
CA HIS A 45 14.86 8.20 -6.78
C HIS A 45 14.34 9.53 -7.39
N GLY A 46 13.93 10.47 -6.54
CA GLY A 46 14.15 11.90 -6.78
C GLY A 46 13.15 12.69 -7.62
N GLU A 47 11.91 12.32 -7.89
CA GLU A 47 10.94 13.21 -8.56
C GLU A 47 9.60 13.31 -7.82
N HIS A 48 9.64 13.29 -6.50
CA HIS A 48 8.44 13.37 -5.70
C HIS A 48 8.37 14.70 -4.97
N ARG A 49 7.24 15.38 -5.07
CA ARG A 49 6.95 16.56 -4.26
C ARG A 49 6.11 16.12 -3.07
N VAL A 50 6.63 16.26 -1.87
CA VAL A 50 5.89 16.03 -0.63
C VAL A 50 5.90 17.29 0.20
N ARG A 51 4.74 17.70 0.72
CA ARG A 51 4.60 18.86 1.60
C ARG A 51 3.82 18.50 2.85
N LEU A 52 4.22 19.08 3.95
CA LEU A 52 3.67 18.87 5.28
C LEU A 52 3.01 20.15 5.78
N TRP A 53 1.84 20.04 6.43
CA TRP A 53 1.09 21.14 7.03
C TRP A 53 0.97 20.97 8.53
N TYR A 54 1.25 22.04 9.28
CA TYR A 54 1.36 22.01 10.72
C TYR A 54 0.46 23.05 11.41
N ASP A 55 -0.03 22.70 12.60
CA ASP A 55 -0.57 23.63 13.60
C ASP A 55 0.36 23.60 14.82
N GLY A 56 1.22 24.62 14.94
CA GLY A 56 2.36 24.57 15.86
C GLY A 56 3.30 23.41 15.52
N ASP A 57 3.53 22.52 16.47
CA ASP A 57 4.39 21.34 16.29
C ASP A 57 3.64 20.09 15.79
N ARG A 58 2.30 20.17 15.70
CA ARG A 58 1.45 19.04 15.30
C ARG A 58 1.31 18.98 13.80
N LEU A 59 1.62 17.82 13.21
CA LEU A 59 1.32 17.54 11.81
C LEU A 59 -0.18 17.32 11.64
N ASP A 60 -0.84 18.19 10.86
CA ASP A 60 -2.27 18.12 10.57
C ASP A 60 -2.59 17.48 9.22
N GLY A 61 -1.64 17.47 8.30
CA GLY A 61 -1.82 16.82 7.02
C GLY A 61 -0.56 16.84 6.17
N TRP A 62 -0.59 16.06 5.11
CA TRP A 62 0.44 16.02 4.08
C TRP A 62 -0.18 15.76 2.70
N GLY A 63 0.52 16.22 1.67
CA GLY A 63 0.26 15.91 0.28
C GLY A 63 1.53 15.37 -0.37
N TRP A 64 1.37 14.35 -1.21
CA TRP A 64 2.43 13.71 -1.95
C TRP A 64 2.02 13.58 -3.41
N VAL A 65 2.68 14.33 -4.29
CA VAL A 65 2.46 14.23 -5.74
C VAL A 65 3.35 13.13 -6.29
N THR A 66 2.72 12.09 -6.81
CA THR A 66 3.34 10.95 -7.45
C THR A 66 3.14 11.02 -8.97
N ARG A 67 3.98 10.34 -9.74
CA ARG A 67 3.84 10.23 -11.21
C ARG A 67 3.47 11.55 -11.91
N GLU A 68 4.11 12.64 -11.47
CA GLU A 68 3.92 13.99 -11.98
C GLU A 68 2.60 14.66 -11.57
N THR A 69 1.49 13.94 -11.47
CA THR A 69 0.15 14.53 -11.32
C THR A 69 -0.84 13.77 -10.46
N GLU A 70 -0.51 12.60 -9.96
CA GLU A 70 -1.35 11.84 -9.03
C GLU A 70 -1.09 12.35 -7.60
N LEU A 71 -2.14 12.60 -6.81
CA LEU A 71 -2.02 13.08 -5.44
C LEU A 71 -2.41 11.98 -4.46
N GLU A 72 -1.47 11.63 -3.59
CA GLU A 72 -1.74 10.97 -2.32
C GLU A 72 -1.78 12.00 -1.21
N TRP A 73 -2.64 11.83 -0.25
CA TRP A 73 -2.84 12.83 0.79
C TRP A 73 -3.38 12.22 2.08
N GLN A 74 -3.17 12.94 3.16
CA GLN A 74 -3.77 12.65 4.45
C GLN A 74 -4.04 13.95 5.20
N VAL A 75 -5.21 14.08 5.81
CA VAL A 75 -5.63 15.25 6.59
C VAL A 75 -6.34 14.77 7.85
N ARG A 76 -6.12 15.43 8.97
CA ARG A 76 -6.89 15.20 10.19
C ARG A 76 -8.36 15.61 9.99
N PRO A 77 -9.33 14.82 10.48
CA PRO A 77 -10.75 15.12 10.27
C PRO A 77 -11.21 16.41 10.93
N GLU A 78 -10.45 16.93 11.93
CA GLU A 78 -10.72 18.22 12.56
C GLU A 78 -10.32 19.43 11.68
N ARG A 79 -9.59 19.19 10.60
CA ARG A 79 -9.05 20.21 9.70
C ARG A 79 -9.36 19.91 8.22
N PRO A 80 -10.62 19.60 7.88
CA PRO A 80 -10.98 19.15 6.54
C PRO A 80 -10.68 20.21 5.46
N GLU A 81 -10.68 21.51 5.82
CA GLU A 81 -10.32 22.61 4.93
C GLU A 81 -8.88 22.55 4.42
N LEU A 82 -8.02 21.82 5.11
CA LEU A 82 -6.62 21.66 4.70
C LEU A 82 -6.47 20.92 3.37
N LEU A 83 -7.46 20.10 3.00
CA LEU A 83 -7.49 19.46 1.70
C LEU A 83 -7.53 20.48 0.56
N ASP A 84 -8.20 21.64 0.75
CA ASP A 84 -8.23 22.71 -0.24
C ASP A 84 -6.83 23.28 -0.48
N GLU A 85 -6.06 23.55 0.60
CA GLU A 85 -4.67 24.02 0.48
C GLU A 85 -3.75 22.99 -0.21
N ILE A 86 -3.96 21.71 0.09
CA ILE A 86 -3.22 20.59 -0.54
C ILE A 86 -3.53 20.53 -2.04
N LEU A 87 -4.80 20.63 -2.41
CA LEU A 87 -5.23 20.61 -3.82
C LEU A 87 -4.71 21.84 -4.60
N ASP A 88 -4.71 23.02 -3.99
CA ASP A 88 -4.15 24.23 -4.58
C ASP A 88 -2.64 24.14 -4.79
N TRP A 89 -1.92 23.54 -3.84
CA TRP A 89 -0.49 23.31 -3.99
C TRP A 89 -0.15 22.24 -5.02
N ALA A 90 -0.86 21.12 -4.97
CA ALA A 90 -0.55 19.93 -5.77
C ALA A 90 -0.98 20.08 -7.24
N GLN A 91 -2.14 20.75 -7.50
CA GLN A 91 -2.81 20.86 -8.81
C GLN A 91 -2.91 19.48 -9.50
N PRO A 92 -3.48 18.44 -8.83
CA PRO A 92 -3.47 17.11 -9.36
C PRO A 92 -4.37 16.96 -10.59
N SER A 93 -4.03 16.04 -11.49
CA SER A 93 -4.92 15.58 -12.55
C SER A 93 -5.79 14.40 -12.10
N GLU A 94 -5.31 13.64 -11.12
CA GLU A 94 -6.02 12.47 -10.58
C GLU A 94 -5.82 12.35 -9.07
N VAL A 95 -6.90 11.96 -8.37
CA VAL A 95 -6.92 11.67 -6.93
C VAL A 95 -7.80 10.44 -6.69
N LEU A 96 -7.33 9.50 -5.90
CA LEU A 96 -8.17 8.45 -5.35
C LEU A 96 -8.77 8.91 -4.02
N VAL A 97 -10.08 8.73 -3.87
CA VAL A 97 -10.80 9.10 -2.63
C VAL A 97 -11.75 7.99 -2.22
N ARG A 98 -11.88 7.78 -0.91
CA ARG A 98 -12.87 6.83 -0.38
C ARG A 98 -14.29 7.20 -0.82
N ALA A 99 -15.04 6.21 -1.28
CA ALA A 99 -16.41 6.39 -1.76
C ALA A 99 -17.37 6.95 -0.71
N ASP A 100 -17.07 6.75 0.57
CA ASP A 100 -17.85 7.21 1.73
C ASP A 100 -17.31 8.50 2.36
N HIS A 101 -16.22 9.09 1.84
CA HIS A 101 -15.65 10.33 2.36
C HIS A 101 -16.30 11.54 1.68
N THR A 102 -17.54 11.85 2.07
CA THR A 102 -18.37 12.84 1.41
C THR A 102 -17.79 14.26 1.38
N ASP A 103 -17.21 14.72 2.50
CA ASP A 103 -16.58 16.04 2.58
C ASP A 103 -15.40 16.19 1.60
N ALA A 104 -14.50 15.19 1.55
CA ALA A 104 -13.40 15.21 0.59
C ALA A 104 -13.91 15.21 -0.86
N ILE A 105 -14.95 14.44 -1.17
CA ILE A 105 -15.55 14.39 -2.50
C ILE A 105 -16.11 15.78 -2.90
N GLU A 106 -16.76 16.50 -1.97
CA GLU A 106 -17.28 17.84 -2.22
C GLU A 106 -16.15 18.85 -2.51
N ARG A 107 -15.05 18.78 -1.75
CA ARG A 107 -13.85 19.61 -1.98
C ARG A 107 -13.18 19.32 -3.32
N LEU A 108 -13.00 18.05 -3.66
CA LEU A 108 -12.47 17.64 -4.98
C LEU A 108 -13.30 18.24 -6.13
N ARG A 109 -14.64 18.20 -6.00
CA ARG A 109 -15.54 18.81 -7.01
C ARG A 109 -15.40 20.32 -7.07
N ALA A 110 -15.27 21.00 -5.93
CA ALA A 110 -15.04 22.44 -5.88
C ALA A 110 -13.73 22.85 -6.58
N HIS A 111 -12.72 21.97 -6.57
CA HIS A 111 -11.44 22.14 -7.27
C HIS A 111 -11.44 21.61 -8.72
N GLY A 112 -12.62 21.27 -9.28
CA GLY A 112 -12.76 20.86 -10.68
C GLY A 112 -12.36 19.41 -10.97
N LEU A 113 -12.24 18.57 -9.94
CA LEU A 113 -12.08 17.13 -10.12
C LEU A 113 -13.43 16.44 -10.07
N THR A 114 -13.72 15.57 -11.01
CA THR A 114 -14.99 14.84 -11.09
C THR A 114 -14.74 13.34 -11.10
N HIS A 115 -15.70 12.58 -10.56
CA HIS A 115 -15.62 11.12 -10.58
C HIS A 115 -15.50 10.61 -12.01
N ASP A 116 -14.50 9.79 -12.27
CA ASP A 116 -14.30 9.07 -13.54
C ASP A 116 -14.87 7.65 -13.42
N PRO A 117 -16.10 7.39 -13.88
CA PRO A 117 -16.71 6.07 -13.76
C PRO A 117 -16.05 5.01 -14.65
N GLY A 118 -15.25 5.42 -15.65
CA GLY A 118 -14.45 4.52 -16.50
C GLY A 118 -13.04 4.28 -15.99
N GLY A 119 -12.62 5.02 -14.97
CA GLY A 119 -11.30 4.91 -14.36
C GLY A 119 -11.13 3.67 -13.49
N ALA A 120 -9.89 3.27 -13.28
CA ALA A 120 -9.57 2.17 -12.38
C ALA A 120 -9.82 2.61 -10.93
N TRP A 121 -10.73 1.93 -10.24
CA TRP A 121 -10.95 2.13 -8.82
C TRP A 121 -10.28 1.04 -8.01
N MET A 122 -9.94 1.35 -6.75
CA MET A 122 -9.29 0.38 -5.87
C MET A 122 -10.27 -0.15 -4.83
N ARG A 123 -10.17 -1.44 -4.57
CA ARG A 123 -10.89 -2.14 -3.53
C ARG A 123 -9.92 -2.41 -2.39
N VAL A 124 -10.19 -1.82 -1.23
CA VAL A 124 -9.48 -2.15 0.01
C VAL A 124 -10.24 -3.29 0.69
N ASN A 125 -9.52 -4.36 0.95
CA ASN A 125 -10.07 -5.56 1.57
C ASN A 125 -9.48 -5.74 2.95
N ALA A 126 -10.28 -6.31 3.86
CA ALA A 126 -9.89 -6.61 5.23
C ALA A 126 -10.16 -8.08 5.57
N ARG A 127 -9.36 -8.62 6.49
CA ARG A 127 -9.53 -9.93 7.10
C ARG A 127 -9.10 -9.89 8.56
N THR A 128 -9.92 -10.40 9.48
CA THR A 128 -9.52 -10.66 10.87
C THR A 128 -8.58 -11.86 10.94
N LEU A 129 -7.57 -11.79 11.82
CA LEU A 129 -6.52 -12.80 11.97
C LEU A 129 -6.74 -13.72 13.19
N GLU A 130 -7.99 -14.12 13.45
CA GLU A 130 -8.30 -15.04 14.55
C GLU A 130 -7.80 -16.47 14.27
N ARG A 131 -7.90 -16.90 13.00
CA ARG A 131 -7.46 -18.22 12.54
C ARG A 131 -7.02 -18.14 11.08
N THR A 132 -5.80 -18.58 10.80
CA THR A 132 -5.25 -18.69 9.44
C THR A 132 -5.16 -20.17 9.04
N GLU A 133 -5.41 -20.43 7.75
CA GLU A 133 -5.18 -21.76 7.18
C GLU A 133 -3.67 -21.97 6.98
N GLU A 134 -3.24 -23.22 7.03
CA GLU A 134 -1.84 -23.57 6.73
C GLU A 134 -1.48 -23.26 5.28
N PRO A 135 -0.34 -22.60 5.03
CA PRO A 135 0.15 -22.35 3.68
C PRO A 135 0.56 -23.67 3.03
N ALA A 136 -0.04 -24.01 1.90
CA ALA A 136 0.29 -25.20 1.12
C ALA A 136 0.87 -24.79 -0.24
N ALA A 137 2.14 -25.13 -0.48
CA ALA A 137 2.79 -24.98 -1.77
C ALA A 137 2.85 -26.33 -2.51
N PRO A 138 2.86 -26.32 -3.85
CA PRO A 138 3.10 -27.54 -4.63
C PRO A 138 4.47 -28.18 -4.34
N ALA A 139 4.60 -29.46 -4.65
CA ALA A 139 5.85 -30.19 -4.45
C ALA A 139 7.05 -29.47 -5.13
N GLY A 140 8.15 -29.36 -4.40
CA GLY A 140 9.37 -28.68 -4.81
C GLY A 140 9.37 -27.16 -4.64
N TYR A 141 8.25 -26.54 -4.22
CA TYR A 141 8.20 -25.13 -3.84
C TYR A 141 8.23 -24.99 -2.32
N HIS A 142 8.98 -24.01 -1.82
CA HIS A 142 9.14 -23.76 -0.39
C HIS A 142 8.67 -22.36 -0.01
N VAL A 143 7.78 -22.28 0.99
CA VAL A 143 7.31 -20.98 1.52
C VAL A 143 8.17 -20.63 2.72
N ARG A 144 8.78 -19.45 2.72
CA ARG A 144 9.66 -18.95 3.78
C ARG A 144 9.74 -17.43 3.78
N THR A 145 10.47 -16.86 4.71
CA THR A 145 10.85 -15.44 4.65
C THR A 145 12.04 -15.24 3.71
N VAL A 146 12.21 -14.02 3.21
CA VAL A 146 13.32 -13.66 2.33
C VAL A 146 14.66 -13.71 3.08
N GLU A 147 15.69 -14.12 2.39
CA GLU A 147 17.08 -14.10 2.86
C GLU A 147 17.93 -13.15 1.98
N GLU A 148 19.12 -12.76 2.45
CA GLU A 148 19.96 -11.77 1.71
C GLU A 148 20.29 -12.22 0.28
N HIS A 149 20.56 -13.51 0.09
CA HIS A 149 20.87 -14.07 -1.21
C HIS A 149 19.71 -14.06 -2.20
N ASP A 150 18.46 -13.87 -1.71
CA ASP A 150 17.26 -13.81 -2.54
C ASP A 150 17.00 -12.42 -3.15
N PHE A 151 17.61 -11.36 -2.64
CA PHE A 151 17.18 -9.99 -2.94
C PHE A 151 17.09 -9.68 -4.44
N GLY A 152 18.06 -10.13 -5.23
CA GLY A 152 18.04 -9.98 -6.68
C GLY A 152 16.90 -10.77 -7.34
N SER A 153 16.69 -12.01 -6.92
CA SER A 153 15.60 -12.88 -7.41
C SER A 153 14.23 -12.36 -6.99
N ARG A 154 14.09 -11.85 -5.74
CA ARG A 154 12.88 -11.22 -5.22
C ARG A 154 12.49 -9.97 -6.03
N ALA A 155 13.47 -9.09 -6.34
CA ALA A 155 13.24 -7.93 -7.20
C ALA A 155 12.89 -8.35 -8.64
N SER A 156 13.51 -9.42 -9.16
CA SER A 156 13.16 -9.98 -10.47
C SER A 156 11.72 -10.52 -10.51
N ALA A 157 11.28 -11.23 -9.46
CA ALA A 157 9.90 -11.69 -9.34
C ALA A 157 8.90 -10.53 -9.36
N HIS A 158 9.24 -9.40 -8.71
CA HIS A 158 8.41 -8.19 -8.76
C HIS A 158 8.32 -7.63 -10.18
N ARG A 159 9.46 -7.44 -10.87
CA ARG A 159 9.47 -6.96 -12.25
C ARG A 159 8.63 -7.83 -13.18
N SER A 160 8.70 -9.14 -13.00
CA SER A 160 7.93 -10.10 -13.80
C SER A 160 6.42 -10.03 -13.50
N ALA A 161 6.04 -9.88 -12.23
CA ALA A 161 4.64 -9.83 -11.80
C ALA A 161 3.91 -8.56 -12.27
N PHE A 162 4.63 -7.42 -12.34
CA PHE A 162 4.09 -6.11 -12.68
C PHE A 162 4.64 -5.56 -14.02
N SER A 163 4.90 -6.45 -14.97
CA SER A 163 5.46 -6.03 -16.28
C SER A 163 4.47 -5.18 -17.09
N PRO A 164 4.93 -4.04 -17.69
CA PRO A 164 6.27 -3.46 -17.60
C PRO A 164 6.50 -2.76 -16.25
N SER A 165 7.61 -3.07 -15.58
CA SER A 165 7.93 -2.53 -14.25
C SER A 165 9.29 -1.82 -14.24
N ARG A 166 9.36 -0.66 -13.56
CA ARG A 166 10.60 0.08 -13.30
C ARG A 166 11.26 -0.32 -11.97
N PHE A 167 10.73 -1.30 -11.27
CA PHE A 167 11.26 -1.76 -9.99
C PHE A 167 12.62 -2.42 -10.17
N ARG A 168 13.68 -1.75 -9.74
CA ARG A 168 15.07 -2.20 -9.83
C ARG A 168 15.55 -2.70 -8.48
N ASP A 169 16.73 -3.31 -8.46
CA ASP A 169 17.34 -3.83 -7.23
C ASP A 169 17.66 -2.72 -6.23
N ASP A 170 18.03 -1.52 -6.72
CA ASP A 170 18.24 -0.33 -5.90
C ASP A 170 16.94 0.21 -5.29
N VAL A 171 15.80 0.15 -6.01
CA VAL A 171 14.49 0.47 -5.44
C VAL A 171 14.13 -0.50 -4.32
N TYR A 172 14.37 -1.80 -4.52
CA TYR A 172 14.15 -2.76 -3.46
C TYR A 172 15.11 -2.56 -2.26
N ALA A 173 16.34 -2.13 -2.50
CA ALA A 173 17.24 -1.73 -1.40
C ALA A 173 16.66 -0.55 -0.59
N CYS A 174 16.03 0.44 -1.25
CA CYS A 174 15.34 1.53 -0.56
C CYS A 174 14.13 1.03 0.25
N VAL A 175 13.33 0.09 -0.29
CA VAL A 175 12.23 -0.54 0.49
C VAL A 175 12.77 -1.15 1.77
N ARG A 176 13.87 -1.92 1.67
CA ARG A 176 14.48 -2.60 2.83
C ARG A 176 15.15 -1.65 3.83
N ALA A 177 15.57 -0.48 3.39
CA ALA A 177 16.15 0.55 4.26
C ALA A 177 15.10 1.44 4.93
N ALA A 178 13.85 1.44 4.44
CA ALA A 178 12.79 2.26 4.99
C ALA A 178 12.31 1.68 6.33
N TRP A 179 12.21 2.52 7.36
CA TRP A 179 11.38 2.16 8.51
C TRP A 179 9.91 2.19 8.07
N PRO A 180 9.10 1.19 8.32
CA PRO A 180 9.22 0.07 9.28
C PRO A 180 9.43 -1.30 8.59
N TYR A 181 10.29 -1.41 7.58
CA TYR A 181 10.55 -2.69 6.93
C TYR A 181 11.04 -3.74 7.93
N ARG A 182 10.48 -4.93 7.81
CA ARG A 182 10.88 -6.13 8.56
C ARG A 182 11.12 -7.29 7.60
N GLN A 183 12.34 -7.83 7.59
CA GLN A 183 12.73 -8.93 6.71
C GLN A 183 11.92 -10.21 6.98
N ASP A 184 11.55 -10.46 8.22
CA ASP A 184 10.73 -11.59 8.65
C ASP A 184 9.25 -11.48 8.25
N LEU A 185 8.84 -10.32 7.71
CA LEU A 185 7.53 -10.07 7.10
C LEU A 185 7.59 -9.95 5.56
N ASP A 186 8.78 -10.06 4.94
CA ASP A 186 8.91 -10.19 3.47
C ASP A 186 8.92 -11.68 3.10
N CYS A 187 7.74 -12.19 2.79
CA CYS A 187 7.47 -13.60 2.56
C CYS A 187 7.66 -13.97 1.09
N VAL A 188 8.26 -15.14 0.83
CA VAL A 188 8.56 -15.61 -0.52
C VAL A 188 8.16 -17.07 -0.71
N VAL A 189 7.99 -17.45 -1.96
CA VAL A 189 7.95 -18.84 -2.39
C VAL A 189 9.15 -19.09 -3.29
N GLU A 190 10.04 -19.96 -2.84
CA GLU A 190 11.19 -20.45 -3.60
C GLU A 190 10.76 -21.57 -4.54
N ALA A 191 11.20 -21.51 -5.78
CA ALA A 191 11.01 -22.56 -6.79
C ALA A 191 12.09 -23.66 -6.69
N PRO A 192 11.90 -24.83 -7.35
CA PRO A 192 12.88 -25.94 -7.33
C PRO A 192 14.28 -25.58 -7.84
N ASP A 193 14.41 -24.52 -8.62
CA ASP A 193 15.69 -24.02 -9.16
C ASP A 193 16.34 -22.94 -8.27
N GLY A 194 15.76 -22.64 -7.10
CA GLY A 194 16.24 -21.64 -6.16
C GLY A 194 15.80 -20.20 -6.49
N THR A 195 15.02 -19.98 -7.55
CA THR A 195 14.50 -18.64 -7.87
C THR A 195 13.25 -18.31 -7.05
N ILE A 196 13.01 -17.01 -6.83
CA ILE A 196 11.78 -16.56 -6.16
C ILE A 196 10.61 -16.54 -7.15
N ALA A 197 9.62 -17.41 -6.91
CA ALA A 197 8.46 -17.61 -7.76
C ALA A 197 7.26 -16.73 -7.37
N ALA A 198 7.09 -16.42 -6.09
CA ALA A 198 6.04 -15.55 -5.59
C ALA A 198 6.49 -14.85 -4.31
N TYR A 199 5.81 -13.76 -3.94
CA TYR A 199 6.14 -13.00 -2.75
C TYR A 199 4.92 -12.21 -2.24
N ALA A 200 4.95 -11.90 -0.95
CA ALA A 200 4.07 -10.95 -0.27
C ALA A 200 4.88 -10.22 0.80
N LEU A 201 5.06 -8.92 0.65
CA LEU A 201 5.63 -8.09 1.70
C LEU A 201 4.50 -7.63 2.60
N ALA A 202 4.63 -7.85 3.90
CA ALA A 202 3.70 -7.38 4.90
C ALA A 202 4.33 -6.24 5.72
N TRP A 203 3.52 -5.23 6.00
CA TRP A 203 3.84 -4.10 6.86
C TRP A 203 2.97 -4.20 8.11
N LEU A 204 3.57 -3.95 9.26
CA LEU A 204 2.87 -4.05 10.55
C LEU A 204 2.79 -2.69 11.22
N ASP A 205 1.58 -2.18 11.38
CA ASP A 205 1.25 -1.11 12.32
C ASP A 205 1.06 -1.75 13.70
N GLU A 206 2.16 -1.82 14.46
CA GLU A 206 2.16 -2.43 15.80
C GLU A 206 1.25 -1.69 16.79
N ALA A 207 1.12 -0.37 16.63
CA ALA A 207 0.30 0.45 17.54
C ALA A 207 -1.18 0.09 17.46
N ASN A 208 -1.66 -0.32 16.28
CA ASN A 208 -3.06 -0.67 16.04
C ASN A 208 -3.29 -2.17 15.84
N GLY A 209 -2.25 -2.99 15.80
CA GLY A 209 -2.35 -4.42 15.50
C GLY A 209 -2.89 -4.70 14.09
N VAL A 210 -2.51 -3.87 13.12
CA VAL A 210 -2.98 -3.98 11.73
C VAL A 210 -1.81 -4.28 10.80
N GLY A 211 -1.92 -5.38 10.05
CA GLY A 211 -1.00 -5.72 8.98
C GLY A 211 -1.53 -5.28 7.62
N GLU A 212 -0.64 -4.93 6.70
CA GLU A 212 -1.00 -4.63 5.30
C GLU A 212 -0.09 -5.37 4.34
N LEU A 213 -0.67 -6.05 3.34
CA LEU A 213 0.08 -6.75 2.29
C LEU A 213 0.30 -5.80 1.11
N GLU A 214 1.53 -5.30 0.94
CA GLU A 214 1.91 -4.41 -0.15
C GLU A 214 3.43 -4.50 -0.42
N PRO A 215 3.88 -4.94 -1.59
CA PRO A 215 3.12 -5.52 -2.69
C PRO A 215 3.04 -7.06 -2.62
N VAL A 216 2.10 -7.62 -3.39
CA VAL A 216 1.98 -9.07 -3.60
C VAL A 216 2.16 -9.40 -5.07
N GLY A 217 2.96 -10.40 -5.40
CA GLY A 217 3.17 -10.78 -6.80
C GLY A 217 3.57 -12.25 -7.01
N THR A 218 3.33 -12.74 -8.22
CA THR A 218 3.79 -14.06 -8.68
C THR A 218 4.47 -13.89 -10.03
N HIS A 219 5.71 -14.35 -10.12
CA HIS A 219 6.50 -14.36 -11.35
C HIS A 219 5.72 -15.02 -12.50
N ALA A 220 5.72 -14.42 -13.68
CA ALA A 220 4.88 -14.83 -14.81
C ALA A 220 5.03 -16.34 -15.15
N ALA A 221 6.24 -16.89 -15.10
CA ALA A 221 6.52 -18.30 -15.37
C ALA A 221 5.95 -19.28 -14.33
N HIS A 222 5.56 -18.77 -13.14
CA HIS A 222 5.09 -19.58 -12.03
C HIS A 222 3.62 -19.36 -11.67
N GLN A 223 2.90 -18.54 -12.45
CA GLN A 223 1.48 -18.26 -12.21
C GLN A 223 0.58 -19.51 -12.34
N ARG A 224 -0.63 -19.44 -11.76
CA ARG A 224 -1.66 -20.49 -11.80
C ARG A 224 -1.24 -21.83 -11.18
N ARG A 225 -0.31 -21.80 -10.22
CA ARG A 225 0.15 -22.95 -9.43
C ARG A 225 -0.24 -22.87 -7.95
N GLY A 226 -1.10 -21.90 -7.56
CA GLY A 226 -1.49 -21.71 -6.15
C GLY A 226 -0.47 -20.94 -5.30
N LEU A 227 0.66 -20.50 -5.87
CA LEU A 227 1.76 -19.88 -5.10
C LEU A 227 1.35 -18.54 -4.48
N GLY A 228 0.57 -17.73 -5.19
CA GLY A 228 0.02 -16.49 -4.63
C GLY A 228 -0.83 -16.75 -3.38
N ARG A 229 -1.66 -17.82 -3.38
CA ARG A 229 -2.43 -18.22 -2.19
C ARG A 229 -1.50 -18.66 -1.05
N ALA A 230 -0.51 -19.49 -1.35
CA ALA A 230 0.42 -20.01 -0.35
C ALA A 230 1.20 -18.88 0.35
N VAL A 231 1.78 -17.94 -0.41
CA VAL A 231 2.54 -16.83 0.18
C VAL A 231 1.68 -15.86 0.96
N ASN A 232 0.43 -15.60 0.51
CA ASN A 232 -0.50 -14.76 1.29
C ASN A 232 -0.86 -15.40 2.63
N LEU A 233 -1.18 -16.70 2.65
CA LEU A 233 -1.49 -17.41 3.90
C LEU A 233 -0.30 -17.38 4.86
N PHE A 234 0.91 -17.57 4.36
CA PHE A 234 2.11 -17.49 5.18
C PHE A 234 2.32 -16.08 5.74
N ALA A 235 2.18 -15.04 4.92
CA ALA A 235 2.28 -13.65 5.37
C ALA A 235 1.22 -13.32 6.45
N LEU A 236 -0.01 -13.83 6.30
CA LEU A 236 -1.06 -13.66 7.30
C LEU A 236 -0.74 -14.40 8.61
N GLN A 237 -0.13 -15.58 8.56
CA GLN A 237 0.36 -16.28 9.77
C GLN A 237 1.46 -15.48 10.45
N ARG A 238 2.45 -14.98 9.68
CA ARG A 238 3.53 -14.14 10.23
C ARG A 238 2.98 -12.89 10.91
N LEU A 239 2.03 -12.18 10.27
CA LEU A 239 1.37 -11.04 10.89
C LEU A 239 0.63 -11.41 12.19
N GLN A 240 -0.06 -12.55 12.21
CA GLN A 240 -0.76 -13.03 13.41
C GLN A 240 0.22 -13.37 14.54
N GLU A 241 1.34 -14.02 14.24
CA GLU A 241 2.41 -14.33 15.20
C GLU A 241 3.01 -13.08 15.82
N GLU A 242 3.08 -11.99 15.04
CA GLU A 242 3.54 -10.67 15.48
C GLU A 242 2.45 -9.80 16.14
N GLY A 243 1.28 -10.39 16.43
CA GLY A 243 0.22 -9.74 17.19
C GLY A 243 -0.79 -8.94 16.38
N ALA A 244 -0.74 -8.97 15.04
CA ALA A 244 -1.78 -8.36 14.24
C ALA A 244 -3.13 -9.09 14.42
N THR A 245 -4.20 -8.33 14.55
CA THR A 245 -5.57 -8.83 14.66
C THR A 245 -6.39 -8.61 13.38
N LEU A 246 -5.90 -7.71 12.52
CA LEU A 246 -6.52 -7.35 11.25
C LEU A 246 -5.44 -7.31 10.16
N ALA A 247 -5.76 -7.81 8.98
CA ALA A 247 -4.95 -7.63 7.78
C ALA A 247 -5.72 -6.86 6.72
N LEU A 248 -5.02 -5.99 6.00
CA LEU A 248 -5.51 -5.21 4.87
C LEU A 248 -4.77 -5.58 3.59
N VAL A 249 -5.42 -5.40 2.45
CA VAL A 249 -4.80 -5.46 1.13
C VAL A 249 -5.64 -4.69 0.12
N ALA A 250 -4.99 -3.87 -0.69
CA ALA A 250 -5.65 -3.16 -1.79
C ALA A 250 -5.47 -3.88 -3.12
N CYS A 251 -6.46 -3.78 -4.00
CA CYS A 251 -6.36 -4.25 -5.38
C CYS A 251 -7.33 -3.50 -6.30
N ARG A 252 -7.10 -3.59 -7.60
CA ARG A 252 -8.10 -3.11 -8.59
C ARG A 252 -9.44 -3.79 -8.34
N GLY A 253 -10.49 -2.99 -8.32
CA GLY A 253 -11.86 -3.43 -8.06
C GLY A 253 -12.67 -3.70 -9.33
N ASP A 254 -12.23 -3.21 -10.49
CA ASP A 254 -12.92 -3.36 -11.76
C ASP A 254 -12.80 -4.78 -12.35
N ASP A 255 -13.76 -5.16 -13.19
CA ASP A 255 -13.80 -6.49 -13.80
C ASP A 255 -12.78 -6.71 -14.92
N ALA A 256 -12.06 -5.67 -15.35
CA ALA A 256 -11.00 -5.80 -16.36
C ALA A 256 -9.79 -6.58 -15.82
N TYR A 257 -9.55 -6.56 -14.51
CA TYR A 257 -8.46 -7.30 -13.87
C TYR A 257 -8.90 -8.01 -12.58
N PRO A 258 -9.69 -9.10 -12.66
CA PRO A 258 -10.31 -9.75 -11.49
C PRO A 258 -9.37 -10.68 -10.70
N ILE A 259 -8.13 -10.92 -11.19
CA ILE A 259 -7.21 -11.92 -10.61
C ILE A 259 -6.86 -11.62 -9.16
N PRO A 260 -6.42 -10.39 -8.78
CA PRO A 260 -6.08 -10.08 -7.40
C PRO A 260 -7.28 -10.22 -6.46
N ARG A 261 -8.46 -9.73 -6.88
CA ARG A 261 -9.69 -9.87 -6.09
C ARG A 261 -9.98 -11.33 -5.75
N ARG A 262 -9.94 -12.23 -6.75
CA ARG A 262 -10.19 -13.67 -6.55
C ARG A 262 -9.13 -14.30 -5.63
N LEU A 263 -7.88 -13.89 -5.78
CA LEU A 263 -6.80 -14.35 -4.91
C LEU A 263 -7.08 -13.98 -3.45
N TYR A 264 -7.36 -12.71 -3.17
CA TYR A 264 -7.59 -12.25 -1.80
C TYR A 264 -8.87 -12.82 -1.19
N GLU A 265 -9.96 -12.93 -1.98
CA GLU A 265 -11.17 -13.63 -1.53
C GLU A 265 -10.92 -15.10 -1.18
N SER A 266 -10.02 -15.79 -1.92
CA SER A 266 -9.67 -17.19 -1.67
C SER A 266 -8.90 -17.42 -0.36
N VAL A 267 -8.27 -16.37 0.17
CA VAL A 267 -7.59 -16.37 1.48
C VAL A 267 -8.38 -15.58 2.54
N GLY A 268 -9.68 -15.41 2.34
CA GLY A 268 -10.60 -14.92 3.37
C GLY A 268 -10.77 -13.42 3.49
N PHE A 269 -10.12 -12.61 2.66
CA PHE A 269 -10.37 -11.17 2.63
C PHE A 269 -11.77 -10.83 2.10
N ARG A 270 -12.34 -9.74 2.60
CA ARG A 270 -13.62 -9.17 2.15
C ARG A 270 -13.47 -7.68 1.90
N GLU A 271 -14.25 -7.16 0.96
CA GLU A 271 -14.29 -5.72 0.69
C GLU A 271 -14.67 -4.94 1.95
N GLN A 272 -13.88 -3.97 2.31
CA GLN A 272 -14.12 -3.04 3.40
C GLN A 272 -14.61 -1.69 2.87
N HIS A 273 -13.91 -1.11 1.89
CA HIS A 273 -14.28 0.14 1.24
C HIS A 273 -13.67 0.24 -0.16
N ARG A 274 -14.06 1.28 -0.89
CA ARG A 274 -13.60 1.57 -2.24
C ARG A 274 -12.91 2.92 -2.29
N MET A 275 -11.87 3.02 -3.11
CA MET A 275 -11.23 4.27 -3.50
C MET A 275 -11.63 4.55 -4.95
N LEU A 276 -12.31 5.65 -5.17
CA LEU A 276 -12.83 6.05 -6.48
C LEU A 276 -11.90 7.06 -7.15
N PRO A 277 -11.64 6.96 -8.46
CA PRO A 277 -10.83 7.93 -9.19
C PRO A 277 -11.63 9.21 -9.45
N PHE A 278 -11.04 10.34 -9.10
CA PHE A 278 -11.49 11.68 -9.44
C PHE A 278 -10.44 12.32 -10.32
N ARG A 279 -10.87 12.88 -11.46
CA ARG A 279 -9.98 13.46 -12.46
C ARG A 279 -10.40 14.89 -12.81
N ARG A 280 -9.39 15.69 -13.17
CA ARG A 280 -9.61 16.98 -13.78
C ARG A 280 -10.04 16.78 -15.24
N ALA A 281 -11.07 17.51 -15.70
CA ALA A 281 -11.59 17.45 -17.07
C ALA A 281 -10.57 17.98 -18.10
#